data_1e0549810a02a9bf483d9b5be609feac
#
_entry.id   1e0549810a02a9bf483d9b5be609feac
#
_cell.length_a   1.000
_cell.length_b   1.000
_cell.length_c   1.000
_cell.angle_alpha   90.00
_cell.angle_beta   90.00
_cell.angle_gamma   90.00
#
_symmetry.space_group_name_H-M   'P 1'
#
loop_
_entity.id
_entity.type
_entity.pdbx_description
1 polymer ?
#
loop_
_entity_poly.entity_id
_entity_poly.type
_entity_poly.pdbx_seq_one_letter_code
_entity_poly.pdbx_strand_id
1 'polypeptide(L)'
;MLAYTYIEHGKFELLQKPVPELKDSRDAIVRVTLGSICTSDLHIKHGSVPRAVPGITVGHEMVGIVEEIGIDVGSVKPGDRVTVNVETFCGECFFCKRGYVNNCTDPDGGWALGCRIDGGQAEYVRVPYADRGLNRIPLSLIHISEPT
;
A
#
# COMPACT_ATOMS: atom_id res chain seq x y z
N MET A 1 -10.02 -0.85 13.06
CA MET A 1 -9.96 0.29 12.14
C MET A 1 -11.07 0.23 11.09
N LEU A 2 -11.50 1.38 10.57
CA LEU A 2 -12.38 1.41 9.40
C LEU A 2 -11.58 1.12 8.14
N ALA A 3 -12.15 0.32 7.22
CA ALA A 3 -11.51 -0.08 5.98
C ALA A 3 -12.55 -0.28 4.86
N TYR A 4 -12.29 0.30 3.70
CA TYR A 4 -13.14 0.13 2.53
C TYR A 4 -12.75 -1.15 1.80
N THR A 5 -13.66 -2.12 1.80
CA THR A 5 -13.35 -3.53 1.52
C THR A 5 -14.10 -4.01 0.28
N TYR A 6 -13.40 -4.72 -0.60
CA TYR A 6 -13.98 -5.45 -1.73
C TYR A 6 -14.65 -6.73 -1.24
N ILE A 7 -15.95 -6.84 -1.41
CA ILE A 7 -16.73 -8.00 -0.97
C ILE A 7 -16.90 -8.98 -2.11
N GLU A 8 -17.44 -8.50 -3.23
CA GLU A 8 -17.73 -9.27 -4.43
C GLU A 8 -17.92 -8.36 -5.63
N HIS A 9 -18.09 -8.92 -6.81
CA HIS A 9 -18.35 -8.16 -8.02
C HIS A 9 -19.48 -7.13 -7.80
N GLY A 10 -19.19 -5.88 -8.09
CA GLY A 10 -20.11 -4.76 -7.92
C GLY A 10 -20.21 -4.21 -6.51
N LYS A 11 -19.58 -4.83 -5.50
CA LYS A 11 -19.85 -4.49 -4.11
C LYS A 11 -18.57 -4.21 -3.31
N PHE A 12 -18.49 -2.98 -2.81
CA PHE A 12 -17.55 -2.56 -1.77
C PHE A 12 -18.33 -2.15 -0.52
N GLU A 13 -17.78 -2.40 0.65
CA GLU A 13 -18.37 -2.02 1.93
C GLU A 13 -17.33 -1.42 2.87
N LEU A 14 -17.78 -0.48 3.71
CA LEU A 14 -16.98 0.04 4.82
C LEU A 14 -17.13 -0.89 6.01
N LEU A 15 -16.06 -1.57 6.38
CA LEU A 15 -16.05 -2.57 7.45
C LEU A 15 -15.10 -2.18 8.59
N GLN A 16 -15.39 -2.71 9.77
CA GLN A 16 -14.44 -2.76 10.87
C GLN A 16 -13.48 -3.95 10.66
N LYS A 17 -12.18 -3.65 10.53
CA LYS A 17 -11.11 -4.65 10.42
C LYS A 17 -10.10 -4.47 11.56
N PRO A 18 -9.34 -5.50 11.92
CA PRO A 18 -8.21 -5.33 12.83
C PRO A 18 -7.18 -4.36 12.22
N VAL A 19 -6.45 -3.67 13.08
CA VAL A 19 -5.27 -2.90 12.64
C VAL A 19 -4.23 -3.90 12.13
N PRO A 20 -3.57 -3.66 10.99
CA PRO A 20 -2.58 -4.59 10.47
C PRO A 20 -1.35 -4.68 11.37
N GLU A 21 -0.73 -5.85 11.39
CA GLU A 21 0.51 -6.13 12.11
C GLU A 21 1.66 -6.37 11.13
N LEU A 22 2.91 -6.18 11.58
CA LEU A 22 4.11 -6.58 10.83
C LEU A 22 4.09 -8.10 10.62
N LYS A 23 4.32 -8.56 9.40
CA LYS A 23 4.42 -9.98 9.05
C LYS A 23 5.85 -10.41 8.73
N ASP A 24 6.68 -9.47 8.33
CA ASP A 24 8.09 -9.67 7.94
C ASP A 24 8.94 -8.55 8.57
N SER A 25 10.21 -8.83 8.81
CA SER A 25 11.17 -7.87 9.35
C SER A 25 11.40 -6.63 8.46
N ARG A 26 10.97 -6.69 7.20
CA ARG A 26 11.10 -5.63 6.19
C ARG A 26 9.80 -4.84 5.97
N ASP A 27 8.76 -5.12 6.75
CA ASP A 27 7.47 -4.43 6.66
C ASP A 27 7.47 -3.10 7.42
N ALA A 28 6.53 -2.23 7.06
CA ALA A 28 6.14 -1.09 7.88
C ALA A 28 4.61 -1.01 8.01
N ILE A 29 4.15 -0.42 9.11
CA ILE A 29 2.77 0.01 9.28
C ILE A 29 2.72 1.52 9.08
N VAL A 30 1.85 1.95 8.20
CA VAL A 30 1.63 3.37 7.90
C VAL A 30 0.22 3.75 8.32
N ARG A 31 0.10 4.79 9.14
CA ARG A 31 -1.17 5.46 9.43
C ARG A 31 -1.49 6.39 8.27
N VAL A 32 -2.55 6.07 7.54
CA VAL A 32 -2.95 6.81 6.35
C VAL A 32 -3.52 8.17 6.74
N THR A 33 -3.04 9.23 6.12
CA THR A 33 -3.53 10.61 6.35
C THR A 33 -4.34 11.12 5.17
N LEU A 34 -4.06 10.62 3.96
CA LEU A 34 -4.81 10.93 2.75
C LEU A 34 -4.68 9.76 1.78
N GLY A 35 -5.78 9.34 1.19
CA GLY A 35 -5.84 8.36 0.12
C GLY A 35 -6.61 8.90 -1.07
N SER A 36 -6.37 8.34 -2.26
CA SER A 36 -7.08 8.63 -3.49
C SER A 36 -7.82 7.40 -4.00
N ILE A 37 -8.91 7.63 -4.73
CA ILE A 37 -9.59 6.59 -5.49
C ILE A 37 -9.02 6.59 -6.91
N CYS A 38 -8.50 5.46 -7.34
CA CYS A 38 -7.98 5.25 -8.68
C CYS A 38 -9.03 4.57 -9.58
N THR A 39 -8.92 4.75 -10.89
CA THR A 39 -9.77 4.03 -11.85
C THR A 39 -9.61 2.50 -11.71
N SER A 40 -8.45 2.02 -11.30
CA SER A 40 -8.22 0.59 -11.05
C SER A 40 -9.06 0.02 -9.90
N ASP A 41 -9.49 0.83 -8.93
CA ASP A 41 -10.45 0.42 -7.90
C ASP A 41 -11.83 0.14 -8.53
N LEU A 42 -12.23 0.95 -9.53
CA LEU A 42 -13.44 0.71 -10.31
C LEU A 42 -13.33 -0.55 -11.18
N HIS A 43 -12.15 -0.84 -11.73
CA HIS A 43 -11.91 -2.09 -12.46
C HIS A 43 -12.04 -3.32 -11.56
N ILE A 44 -11.55 -3.24 -10.30
CA ILE A 44 -11.76 -4.27 -9.28
C ILE A 44 -13.27 -4.43 -9.03
N LYS A 45 -13.97 -3.32 -8.78
CA LYS A 45 -15.42 -3.32 -8.53
C LYS A 45 -16.21 -4.00 -9.68
N HIS A 46 -15.84 -3.74 -10.91
CA HIS A 46 -16.51 -4.28 -12.10
C HIS A 46 -16.00 -5.67 -12.51
N GLY A 47 -15.16 -6.32 -11.70
CA GLY A 47 -14.67 -7.68 -11.96
C GLY A 47 -13.66 -7.78 -13.10
N SER A 48 -13.11 -6.64 -13.58
CA SER A 48 -12.12 -6.64 -14.68
C SER A 48 -10.71 -6.98 -14.22
N VAL A 49 -10.50 -7.18 -12.92
CA VAL A 49 -9.22 -7.56 -12.32
C VAL A 49 -9.32 -8.96 -11.70
N PRO A 50 -9.06 -10.03 -12.46
CA PRO A 50 -9.28 -11.41 -11.97
C PRO A 50 -8.42 -11.82 -10.75
N ARG A 51 -7.33 -11.06 -10.49
CA ARG A 51 -6.45 -11.31 -9.33
C ARG A 51 -6.94 -10.66 -8.04
N ALA A 52 -7.93 -9.78 -8.10
CA ALA A 52 -8.46 -9.14 -6.90
C ALA A 52 -9.11 -10.17 -5.97
N VAL A 53 -8.75 -10.11 -4.71
CA VAL A 53 -9.20 -11.08 -3.71
C VAL A 53 -10.36 -10.50 -2.90
N PRO A 54 -11.51 -11.15 -2.83
CA PRO A 54 -12.59 -10.74 -1.93
C PRO A 54 -12.14 -10.68 -0.47
N GLY A 55 -12.62 -9.69 0.27
CA GLY A 55 -12.27 -9.45 1.67
C GLY A 55 -11.07 -8.51 1.88
N ILE A 56 -10.34 -8.12 0.81
CA ILE A 56 -9.24 -7.17 0.96
C ILE A 56 -9.74 -5.72 1.08
N THR A 57 -8.99 -4.92 1.80
CA THR A 57 -9.10 -3.47 1.75
C THR A 57 -8.57 -2.96 0.43
N VAL A 58 -9.34 -2.13 -0.28
CA VAL A 58 -8.92 -1.55 -1.56
C VAL A 58 -8.02 -0.33 -1.36
N GLY A 59 -7.54 0.23 -2.48
CA GLY A 59 -6.72 1.45 -2.49
C GLY A 59 -5.22 1.18 -2.50
N HIS A 60 -4.53 1.89 -3.39
CA HIS A 60 -3.09 1.75 -3.60
C HIS A 60 -2.41 3.11 -3.83
N GLU A 61 -3.14 4.21 -3.65
CA GLU A 61 -2.63 5.58 -3.72
C GLU A 61 -2.86 6.25 -2.38
N MET A 62 -1.79 6.45 -1.59
CA MET A 62 -1.91 7.05 -0.28
C MET A 62 -0.61 7.70 0.18
N VAL A 63 -0.78 8.63 1.11
CA VAL A 63 0.28 9.20 1.94
C VAL A 63 -0.06 9.00 3.41
N GLY A 64 0.95 8.95 4.25
CA GLY A 64 0.72 8.72 5.68
C GLY A 64 1.94 8.99 6.53
N ILE A 65 1.85 8.56 7.77
CA ILE A 65 2.92 8.64 8.76
C ILE A 65 3.29 7.22 9.16
N VAL A 66 4.59 6.92 9.14
CA VAL A 66 5.11 5.63 9.60
C VAL A 66 4.80 5.48 11.09
N GLU A 67 4.10 4.43 11.46
CA GLU A 67 3.73 4.13 12.84
C GLU A 67 4.69 3.12 13.46
N GLU A 68 4.99 2.04 12.72
CA GLU A 68 5.86 0.95 13.14
C GLU A 68 6.69 0.45 11.96
N ILE A 69 7.88 -0.08 12.23
CA ILE A 69 8.76 -0.69 11.24
C ILE A 69 9.32 -2.02 11.73
N GLY A 70 9.56 -2.94 10.81
CA GLY A 70 10.33 -4.14 11.07
C GLY A 70 11.82 -3.84 11.28
N ILE A 71 12.53 -4.77 11.91
CA ILE A 71 13.92 -4.58 12.35
C ILE A 71 14.91 -4.37 11.19
N ASP A 72 14.57 -4.86 9.99
CA ASP A 72 15.41 -4.75 8.79
C ASP A 72 15.06 -3.52 7.92
N VAL A 73 14.17 -2.64 8.37
CA VAL A 73 13.83 -1.40 7.68
C VAL A 73 14.80 -0.30 8.08
N GLY A 74 15.52 0.28 7.10
CA GLY A 74 16.54 1.28 7.33
C GLY A 74 16.29 2.64 6.68
N SER A 75 15.39 2.75 5.69
CA SER A 75 15.16 3.97 4.92
C SER A 75 14.21 4.97 5.59
N VAL A 76 13.35 4.49 6.48
CA VAL A 76 12.33 5.28 7.19
C VAL A 76 12.31 4.91 8.67
N LYS A 77 11.69 5.76 9.48
CA LYS A 77 11.49 5.55 10.93
C LYS A 77 10.09 5.99 11.35
N PRO A 78 9.59 5.51 12.50
CA PRO A 78 8.33 6.00 13.08
C PRO A 78 8.31 7.53 13.15
N GLY A 79 7.19 8.13 12.74
CA GLY A 79 6.99 9.57 12.65
C GLY A 79 7.33 10.18 11.28
N ASP A 80 8.05 9.48 10.40
CA ASP A 80 8.33 9.97 9.06
C ASP A 80 7.05 10.06 8.23
N ARG A 81 6.89 11.17 7.50
CA ARG A 81 5.83 11.34 6.50
C ARG A 81 6.28 10.69 5.19
N VAL A 82 5.41 9.87 4.62
CA VAL A 82 5.76 9.04 3.45
C VAL A 82 4.66 9.01 2.40
N THR A 83 5.06 8.84 1.13
CA THR A 83 4.20 8.28 0.10
C THR A 83 4.40 6.76 0.07
N VAL A 84 3.34 6.04 -0.24
CA VAL A 84 3.39 4.58 -0.44
C VAL A 84 3.45 4.29 -1.93
N ASN A 85 4.44 3.49 -2.35
CA ASN A 85 4.53 3.03 -3.74
C ASN A 85 3.41 2.02 -4.01
N VAL A 86 2.70 2.20 -5.11
CA VAL A 86 1.63 1.28 -5.54
C VAL A 86 2.14 -0.14 -5.75
N GLU A 87 3.37 -0.28 -6.22
CA GLU A 87 4.01 -1.58 -6.42
C GLU A 87 5.07 -1.84 -5.35
N THR A 88 4.78 -2.78 -4.48
CA THR A 88 5.76 -3.37 -3.57
C THR A 88 6.56 -4.45 -4.30
N PHE A 89 7.83 -4.71 -3.93
CA PHE A 89 8.62 -5.73 -4.60
C PHE A 89 9.79 -6.22 -3.77
N CYS A 90 10.11 -7.52 -3.91
CA CYS A 90 11.14 -8.15 -3.10
C CYS A 90 12.58 -7.68 -3.43
N GLY A 91 12.84 -7.22 -4.65
CA GLY A 91 14.17 -6.79 -5.11
C GLY A 91 15.12 -7.95 -5.46
N GLU A 92 14.74 -9.21 -5.23
CA GLU A 92 15.62 -10.37 -5.28
C GLU A 92 15.27 -11.38 -6.38
N CYS A 93 14.01 -11.44 -6.81
CA CYS A 93 13.57 -12.38 -7.84
C CYS A 93 14.12 -12.01 -9.22
N PHE A 94 13.98 -12.95 -10.16
CA PHE A 94 14.44 -12.79 -11.55
C PHE A 94 13.99 -11.46 -12.19
N PHE A 95 12.72 -11.11 -12.02
CA PHE A 95 12.15 -9.90 -12.60
C PHE A 95 12.66 -8.63 -11.91
N CYS A 96 12.67 -8.60 -10.58
CA CYS A 96 13.14 -7.45 -9.82
C CYS A 96 14.59 -7.09 -10.15
N LYS A 97 15.48 -8.10 -10.25
CA LYS A 97 16.89 -7.89 -10.62
C LYS A 97 17.10 -7.32 -12.01
N ARG A 98 16.06 -7.33 -12.86
CA ARG A 98 16.07 -6.78 -14.22
C ARG A 98 15.25 -5.50 -14.37
N GLY A 99 14.74 -4.95 -13.25
CA GLY A 99 13.94 -3.73 -13.25
C GLY A 99 12.45 -3.93 -13.57
N TYR A 100 11.99 -5.17 -13.80
CA TYR A 100 10.58 -5.48 -14.05
C TYR A 100 9.84 -5.75 -12.74
N VAL A 101 9.82 -4.77 -11.84
CA VAL A 101 9.30 -4.93 -10.48
C VAL A 101 7.80 -5.22 -10.42
N ASN A 102 7.04 -4.76 -11.42
CA ASN A 102 5.63 -5.09 -11.60
C ASN A 102 5.36 -6.59 -11.83
N ASN A 103 6.37 -7.34 -12.28
CA ASN A 103 6.32 -8.78 -12.46
C ASN A 103 6.96 -9.55 -11.29
N CYS A 104 7.11 -8.91 -10.13
CA CYS A 104 7.64 -9.57 -8.95
C CYS A 104 6.85 -10.85 -8.65
N THR A 105 7.59 -11.94 -8.40
CA THR A 105 6.99 -13.27 -8.15
C THR A 105 6.64 -13.51 -6.69
N ASP A 106 7.01 -12.58 -5.82
CA ASP A 106 6.64 -12.66 -4.41
C ASP A 106 5.13 -12.44 -4.23
N PRO A 107 4.46 -13.16 -3.32
CA PRO A 107 3.02 -13.00 -3.05
C PRO A 107 2.62 -11.57 -2.68
N ASP A 108 3.47 -10.85 -1.95
CA ASP A 108 3.27 -9.47 -1.54
C ASP A 108 3.88 -8.45 -2.52
N GLY A 109 4.38 -8.92 -3.67
CA GLY A 109 5.07 -8.12 -4.68
C GLY A 109 4.25 -7.83 -5.94
N GLY A 110 4.72 -6.89 -6.76
CA GLY A 110 4.00 -6.35 -7.90
C GLY A 110 2.81 -5.49 -7.44
N TRP A 111 1.79 -5.38 -8.24
CA TRP A 111 0.55 -4.73 -7.79
C TRP A 111 -0.21 -5.63 -6.82
N ALA A 112 0.19 -5.62 -5.56
CA ALA A 112 -0.39 -6.41 -4.48
C ALA A 112 -1.32 -5.57 -3.59
N LEU A 113 -0.89 -4.37 -3.18
CA LEU A 113 -1.66 -3.46 -2.33
C LEU A 113 -3.01 -3.10 -2.97
N GLY A 114 -4.09 -3.27 -2.21
CA GLY A 114 -5.45 -2.98 -2.64
C GLY A 114 -5.99 -3.93 -3.72
N CYS A 115 -5.28 -5.02 -4.00
CA CYS A 115 -5.67 -6.01 -5.01
C CYS A 115 -5.60 -7.45 -4.47
N ARG A 116 -4.46 -7.88 -3.94
CA ARG A 116 -4.23 -9.22 -3.38
C ARG A 116 -3.98 -9.20 -1.88
N ILE A 117 -3.48 -8.08 -1.38
CA ILE A 117 -3.31 -7.80 0.04
C ILE A 117 -4.02 -6.49 0.38
N ASP A 118 -4.28 -6.26 1.66
CA ASP A 118 -4.95 -5.06 2.12
C ASP A 118 -4.22 -3.79 1.67
N GLY A 119 -5.00 -2.83 1.16
CA GLY A 119 -4.54 -1.53 0.68
C GLY A 119 -4.82 -0.39 1.65
N GLY A 120 -4.75 0.82 1.15
CA GLY A 120 -4.72 2.04 1.95
C GLY A 120 -6.02 2.85 2.02
N GLN A 121 -7.14 2.36 1.50
CA GLN A 121 -8.45 2.98 1.81
C GLN A 121 -8.93 2.49 3.19
N ALA A 122 -8.09 2.76 4.20
CA ALA A 122 -8.28 2.43 5.61
C ALA A 122 -7.48 3.42 6.47
N GLU A 123 -7.65 3.33 7.80
CA GLU A 123 -6.88 4.14 8.74
C GLU A 123 -5.39 3.73 8.80
N TYR A 124 -5.09 2.45 8.58
CA TYR A 124 -3.73 1.89 8.57
C TYR A 124 -3.54 0.91 7.43
N VAL A 125 -2.30 0.82 6.94
CA VAL A 125 -1.89 -0.13 5.92
C VAL A 125 -0.53 -0.75 6.27
N ARG A 126 -0.39 -2.07 6.05
CA ARG A 126 0.91 -2.75 6.07
C ARG A 126 1.56 -2.61 4.70
N VAL A 127 2.77 -2.10 4.67
CA VAL A 127 3.57 -1.94 3.45
C VAL A 127 4.72 -2.95 3.48
N PRO A 128 4.67 -4.02 2.66
CA PRO A 128 5.78 -4.96 2.52
C PRO A 128 6.99 -4.28 1.86
N TYR A 129 8.19 -4.80 2.19
CA TYR A 129 9.45 -4.28 1.61
C TYR A 129 9.58 -2.75 1.75
N ALA A 130 9.37 -2.25 2.96
CA ALA A 130 9.20 -0.83 3.25
C ALA A 130 10.32 0.07 2.70
N ASP A 131 11.58 -0.41 2.65
CA ASP A 131 12.71 0.35 2.07
C ASP A 131 12.54 0.62 0.56
N ARG A 132 11.67 -0.12 -0.12
CA ARG A 132 11.33 0.06 -1.55
C ARG A 132 9.91 0.56 -1.74
N GLY A 133 9.05 0.28 -0.77
CA GLY A 133 7.63 0.64 -0.78
C GLY A 133 7.32 2.04 -0.26
N LEU A 134 8.26 2.69 0.42
CA LEU A 134 8.05 3.99 1.05
C LEU A 134 9.07 5.03 0.57
N ASN A 135 8.57 6.24 0.31
CA ASN A 135 9.41 7.39 0.03
C ASN A 135 9.08 8.52 1.01
N ARG A 136 10.11 9.04 1.71
CA ARG A 136 9.92 10.18 2.61
C ARG A 136 9.53 11.44 1.85
N ILE A 137 8.56 12.15 2.38
CA ILE A 137 8.15 13.46 1.90
C ILE A 137 8.94 14.50 2.70
N PRO A 138 9.87 15.25 2.09
CA PRO A 138 10.57 16.35 2.76
C PRO A 138 9.58 17.42 3.21
N LEU A 139 9.76 17.98 4.39
CA LEU A 139 8.91 19.07 4.91
C LEU A 139 8.90 20.29 3.99
N SER A 140 9.97 20.53 3.24
CA SER A 140 10.05 21.61 2.25
C SER A 140 9.10 21.43 1.06
N LEU A 141 8.63 20.20 0.79
CA LEU A 141 7.69 19.93 -0.29
C LEU A 141 6.23 20.17 0.10
N ILE A 142 5.92 20.36 1.38
CA ILE A 142 4.56 20.66 1.86
C ILE A 142 4.07 22.00 1.26
N HIS A 143 4.98 22.89 0.92
CA HIS A 143 4.70 24.22 0.35
C HIS A 143 4.66 24.26 -1.18
N ILE A 144 5.00 23.18 -1.88
CA ILE A 144 5.06 23.13 -3.36
C ILE A 144 3.66 22.86 -3.96
N SER A 145 2.74 22.33 -3.20
CA SER A 145 1.39 21.98 -3.68
C SER A 145 0.32 23.05 -3.39
N GLU A 146 0.68 24.20 -2.87
CA GLU A 146 -0.25 25.31 -2.78
C GLU A 146 -0.33 26.01 -4.15
N PRO A 147 -1.52 26.05 -4.81
CA PRO A 147 -1.69 26.81 -6.02
C PRO A 147 -1.51 28.29 -5.69
N THR A 148 -0.57 28.93 -6.37
CA THR A 148 -0.38 30.38 -6.39
C THR A 148 -1.55 31.05 -7.11
#